data_dce687c48c6bb5b35106f1205467bda8
#
_entry.id   dce687c48c6bb5b35106f1205467bda8
#
_cell.length_a   1.000
_cell.length_b   1.000
_cell.length_c   1.000
_cell.angle_alpha   90.00
_cell.angle_beta   90.00
_cell.angle_gamma   90.00
#
_symmetry.space_group_name_H-M   'P 1'
#
loop_
_entity.id
_entity.type
_entity.pdbx_description
1 polymer ?
#
loop_
_entity_poly.entity_id
_entity_poly.type
_entity_poly.pdbx_seq_one_letter_code
_entity_poly.pdbx_strand_id
1 'polypeptide(L)'
;MTVATLLFTCLVFLALGWTAPDPYFVTALSIGGIVCIAASNGGTTSQDLKTGFLVGGTPKRQQIAILVGALASALVLGPLLLYLNTGGTYYQKVDATTFPAGFSVTEDKLFREHGDIKRAQVHTGEFVTDTTTYAVWQNTDPKNGQIGKYLVDTQGRPVYLVDPAINGVVKEDANGNKLTRYDAPKATLMSYIIKGVLGQDLPWGLVLIGAMIAIM
;
A
#
# COMPACT_ATOMS: atom_id res chain seq x y z
N MET A 1 -18.68 1.79 -1.86
CA MET A 1 -18.35 0.71 -2.80
C MET A 1 -17.06 0.00 -2.41
N THR A 2 -15.90 0.64 -2.35
CA THR A 2 -14.59 0.01 -2.09
C THR A 2 -14.55 -0.83 -0.80
N VAL A 3 -15.05 -0.28 0.32
CA VAL A 3 -15.08 -0.98 1.62
C VAL A 3 -15.96 -2.23 1.56
N ALA A 4 -17.15 -2.10 0.98
CA ALA A 4 -18.08 -3.23 0.87
C ALA A 4 -17.52 -4.35 -0.03
N THR A 5 -16.90 -3.99 -1.16
CA THR A 5 -16.24 -4.96 -2.05
C THR A 5 -15.09 -5.66 -1.33
N LEU A 6 -14.27 -4.90 -0.61
CA LEU A 6 -13.13 -5.44 0.12
C LEU A 6 -13.58 -6.40 1.22
N LEU A 7 -14.60 -6.02 2.01
CA LEU A 7 -15.20 -6.89 3.02
C LEU A 7 -15.73 -8.18 2.39
N PHE A 8 -16.47 -8.05 1.30
CA PHE A 8 -17.03 -9.24 0.62
C PHE A 8 -15.93 -10.15 0.08
N THR A 9 -14.89 -9.60 -0.54
CA THR A 9 -13.72 -10.36 -1.03
C THR A 9 -13.01 -11.08 0.12
N CYS A 10 -12.79 -10.41 1.24
CA CYS A 10 -12.16 -11.02 2.42
C CYS A 10 -13.04 -12.11 3.04
N LEU A 11 -14.37 -11.94 3.04
CA LEU A 11 -15.31 -12.98 3.51
C LEU A 11 -15.28 -14.21 2.61
N VAL A 12 -15.21 -14.02 1.29
CA VAL A 12 -15.06 -15.13 0.34
C VAL A 12 -13.74 -15.87 0.58
N PHE A 13 -12.63 -15.16 0.80
CA PHE A 13 -11.34 -15.77 1.10
C PHE A 13 -11.38 -16.56 2.41
N LEU A 14 -12.03 -16.00 3.43
CA LEU A 14 -12.24 -16.69 4.70
C LEU A 14 -13.05 -17.99 4.51
N ALA A 15 -14.13 -17.95 3.72
CA ALA A 15 -14.96 -19.13 3.43
C ALA A 15 -14.20 -20.21 2.64
N LEU A 16 -13.23 -19.80 1.81
CA LEU A 16 -12.34 -20.71 1.07
C LEU A 16 -11.16 -21.22 1.91
N GLY A 17 -11.00 -20.74 3.16
CA GLY A 17 -9.89 -21.10 4.03
C GLY A 17 -8.55 -20.41 3.67
N TRP A 18 -8.59 -19.36 2.87
CA TRP A 18 -7.42 -18.59 2.45
C TRP A 18 -7.10 -17.51 3.47
N THR A 19 -6.60 -17.92 4.64
CA THR A 19 -6.36 -17.04 5.79
C THR A 19 -4.90 -16.62 5.97
N ALA A 20 -3.97 -17.16 5.18
CA ALA A 20 -2.56 -16.75 5.25
C ALA A 20 -2.39 -15.27 4.86
N PRO A 21 -1.65 -14.46 5.66
CA PRO A 21 -1.57 -13.01 5.43
C PRO A 21 -0.91 -12.62 4.10
N ASP A 22 0.12 -13.35 3.69
CA ASP A 22 0.82 -13.13 2.42
C ASP A 22 0.26 -13.99 1.34
N PRO A 23 0.09 -14.09 0.28
CA PRO A 23 -0.22 -13.41 -0.96
C PRO A 23 -1.67 -12.88 -1.05
N TYR A 24 -2.58 -13.33 -0.17
CA TYR A 24 -4.01 -13.01 -0.25
C TYR A 24 -4.33 -11.56 0.10
N PHE A 25 -3.49 -10.91 0.92
CA PHE A 25 -3.61 -9.48 1.23
C PHE A 25 -3.52 -8.62 -0.04
N VAL A 26 -2.49 -8.85 -0.85
CA VAL A 26 -2.28 -8.10 -2.10
C VAL A 26 -3.38 -8.40 -3.11
N THR A 27 -3.80 -9.66 -3.19
CA THR A 27 -4.89 -10.09 -4.09
C THR A 27 -6.21 -9.44 -3.70
N ALA A 28 -6.57 -9.42 -2.41
CA ALA A 28 -7.79 -8.77 -1.92
C ALA A 28 -7.77 -7.26 -2.20
N LEU A 29 -6.63 -6.60 -1.97
CA LEU A 29 -6.46 -5.19 -2.25
C LEU A 29 -6.59 -4.88 -3.75
N SER A 30 -6.00 -5.72 -4.60
CA SER A 30 -6.06 -5.59 -6.06
C SER A 30 -7.50 -5.74 -6.57
N ILE A 31 -8.24 -6.74 -6.09
CA ILE A 31 -9.66 -6.94 -6.45
C ILE A 31 -10.49 -5.72 -6.01
N GLY A 32 -10.30 -5.26 -4.76
CA GLY A 32 -10.98 -4.07 -4.24
C GLY A 32 -10.66 -2.82 -5.07
N GLY A 33 -9.42 -2.65 -5.48
CA GLY A 33 -8.97 -1.55 -6.34
C GLY A 33 -9.61 -1.60 -7.73
N ILE A 34 -9.57 -2.75 -8.41
CA ILE A 34 -10.15 -2.93 -9.75
C ILE A 34 -11.66 -2.66 -9.75
N VAL A 35 -12.38 -3.24 -8.80
CA VAL A 35 -13.84 -3.04 -8.69
C VAL A 35 -14.18 -1.59 -8.36
N CYS A 36 -13.37 -0.93 -7.50
CA CYS A 36 -13.56 0.48 -7.19
C CYS A 36 -13.39 1.37 -8.43
N ILE A 37 -12.35 1.12 -9.23
CA ILE A 37 -12.09 1.85 -10.48
C ILE A 37 -13.23 1.62 -11.48
N ALA A 38 -13.65 0.37 -11.66
CA ALA A 38 -14.74 0.02 -12.57
C ALA A 38 -16.05 0.71 -12.18
N ALA A 39 -16.41 0.67 -10.88
CA ALA A 39 -17.63 1.31 -10.38
C ALA A 39 -17.58 2.84 -10.49
N SER A 40 -16.42 3.45 -10.20
CA SER A 40 -16.22 4.88 -10.33
C SER A 40 -16.34 5.34 -11.79
N ASN A 41 -15.62 4.65 -12.69
CA ASN A 41 -15.69 4.96 -14.12
C ASN A 41 -17.10 4.77 -14.69
N GLY A 42 -17.81 3.71 -14.32
CA GLY A 42 -19.18 3.47 -14.74
C GLY A 42 -20.13 4.61 -14.32
N GLY A 43 -20.03 5.06 -13.06
CA GLY A 43 -20.82 6.18 -12.54
C GLY A 43 -20.52 7.49 -13.24
N THR A 44 -19.24 7.87 -13.34
CA THR A 44 -18.81 9.11 -14.00
C THR A 44 -19.18 9.13 -15.48
N THR A 45 -18.91 8.02 -16.19
CA THR A 45 -19.27 7.91 -17.63
C THR A 45 -20.77 8.08 -17.86
N SER A 46 -21.62 7.50 -16.99
CA SER A 46 -23.07 7.63 -17.09
C SER A 46 -23.53 9.08 -16.91
N GLN A 47 -22.94 9.81 -15.96
CA GLN A 47 -23.24 11.23 -15.73
C GLN A 47 -22.79 12.10 -16.88
N ASP A 48 -21.58 11.90 -17.38
CA ASP A 48 -21.00 12.66 -18.48
C ASP A 48 -21.78 12.45 -19.78
N LEU A 49 -22.17 11.21 -20.08
CA LEU A 49 -22.97 10.89 -21.27
C LEU A 49 -24.37 11.52 -21.19
N LYS A 50 -25.00 11.53 -20.01
CA LYS A 50 -26.31 12.17 -19.83
C LYS A 50 -26.20 13.68 -19.98
N THR A 51 -25.22 14.32 -19.38
CA THR A 51 -24.97 15.75 -19.52
C THR A 51 -24.69 16.11 -20.98
N GLY A 52 -23.85 15.34 -21.64
CA GLY A 52 -23.54 15.52 -23.05
C GLY A 52 -24.77 15.38 -23.97
N PHE A 53 -25.64 14.42 -23.67
CA PHE A 53 -26.90 14.26 -24.38
C PHE A 53 -27.80 15.53 -24.28
N LEU A 54 -27.89 16.11 -23.08
CA LEU A 54 -28.68 17.31 -22.81
C LEU A 54 -28.17 18.55 -23.59
N VAL A 55 -26.84 18.64 -23.81
CA VAL A 55 -26.22 19.74 -24.57
C VAL A 55 -26.02 19.41 -26.06
N GLY A 56 -26.54 18.28 -26.54
CA GLY A 56 -26.45 17.88 -27.97
C GLY A 56 -25.10 17.28 -28.35
N GLY A 57 -24.30 16.84 -27.38
CA GLY A 57 -23.00 16.19 -27.62
C GLY A 57 -23.15 14.77 -28.19
N THR A 58 -22.20 14.37 -29.05
CA THR A 58 -22.19 13.03 -29.64
C THR A 58 -21.59 12.00 -28.63
N PRO A 59 -22.36 11.00 -28.16
CA PRO A 59 -21.88 10.03 -27.13
C PRO A 59 -20.59 9.32 -27.50
N LYS A 60 -20.42 8.94 -28.77
CA LYS A 60 -19.20 8.30 -29.28
C LYS A 60 -17.94 9.14 -29.06
N ARG A 61 -18.00 10.44 -29.33
CA ARG A 61 -16.86 11.35 -29.17
C ARG A 61 -16.51 11.56 -27.69
N GLN A 62 -17.53 11.61 -26.83
CA GLN A 62 -17.36 11.72 -25.38
C GLN A 62 -16.67 10.47 -24.80
N GLN A 63 -17.10 9.27 -25.20
CA GLN A 63 -16.45 8.03 -24.74
C GLN A 63 -14.98 7.96 -25.17
N ILE A 64 -14.68 8.36 -26.40
CA ILE A 64 -13.29 8.42 -26.88
C ILE A 64 -12.47 9.41 -26.02
N ALA A 65 -13.01 10.59 -25.74
CA ALA A 65 -12.35 11.60 -24.92
C ALA A 65 -12.09 11.09 -23.49
N ILE A 66 -13.05 10.39 -22.87
CA ILE A 66 -12.90 9.77 -21.56
C ILE A 66 -11.79 8.72 -21.56
N LEU A 67 -11.74 7.85 -22.59
CA LEU A 67 -10.69 6.84 -22.71
C LEU A 67 -9.31 7.47 -22.87
N VAL A 68 -9.17 8.49 -23.70
CA VAL A 68 -7.91 9.21 -23.89
C VAL A 68 -7.48 9.91 -22.60
N GLY A 69 -8.42 10.57 -21.90
CA GLY A 69 -8.15 11.21 -20.62
C GLY A 69 -7.74 10.23 -19.52
N ALA A 70 -8.44 9.10 -19.43
CA ALA A 70 -8.10 8.04 -18.47
C ALA A 70 -6.70 7.44 -18.74
N LEU A 71 -6.38 7.17 -20.01
CA LEU A 71 -5.07 6.65 -20.39
C LEU A 71 -3.95 7.67 -20.08
N ALA A 72 -4.13 8.93 -20.45
CA ALA A 72 -3.18 9.99 -20.17
C ALA A 72 -2.95 10.16 -18.66
N SER A 73 -4.03 10.15 -17.86
CA SER A 73 -3.96 10.23 -16.40
C SER A 73 -3.20 9.03 -15.82
N ALA A 74 -3.47 7.81 -16.28
CA ALA A 74 -2.79 6.61 -15.80
C ALA A 74 -1.27 6.64 -16.09
N LEU A 75 -0.88 7.11 -17.27
CA LEU A 75 0.53 7.24 -17.65
C LEU A 75 1.29 8.29 -16.84
N VAL A 76 0.62 9.33 -16.38
CA VAL A 76 1.24 10.41 -15.59
C VAL A 76 1.23 10.11 -14.10
N LEU A 77 0.09 9.67 -13.55
CA LEU A 77 -0.08 9.49 -12.10
C LEU A 77 0.77 8.35 -11.54
N GLY A 78 0.94 7.24 -12.28
CA GLY A 78 1.75 6.12 -11.85
C GLY A 78 3.21 6.53 -11.55
N PRO A 79 3.95 7.01 -12.54
CA PRO A 79 5.32 7.49 -12.34
C PRO A 79 5.43 8.63 -11.32
N LEU A 80 4.47 9.55 -11.29
CA LEU A 80 4.46 10.66 -10.33
C LEU A 80 4.39 10.17 -8.89
N LEU A 81 3.49 9.22 -8.60
CA LEU A 81 3.37 8.65 -7.26
C LEU A 81 4.62 7.87 -6.84
N LEU A 82 5.23 7.12 -7.76
CA LEU A 82 6.50 6.43 -7.51
C LEU A 82 7.61 7.43 -7.21
N TYR A 83 7.71 8.51 -7.99
CA TYR A 83 8.70 9.56 -7.77
C TYR A 83 8.53 10.26 -6.42
N LEU A 84 7.29 10.63 -6.06
CA LEU A 84 6.99 11.25 -4.76
C LEU A 84 7.32 10.30 -3.60
N ASN A 85 6.98 9.03 -3.74
CA ASN A 85 7.27 8.05 -2.70
C ASN A 85 8.78 7.83 -2.53
N THR A 86 9.52 7.70 -3.63
CA THR A 86 10.98 7.50 -3.60
C THR A 86 11.70 8.75 -3.08
N GLY A 87 11.32 9.95 -3.56
CA GLY A 87 11.95 11.20 -3.18
C GLY A 87 11.74 11.60 -1.71
N GLY A 88 10.60 11.19 -1.11
CA GLY A 88 10.29 11.45 0.30
C GLY A 88 10.55 10.27 1.24
N THR A 89 11.13 9.17 0.74
CA THR A 89 11.49 8.03 1.59
C THR A 89 12.63 8.42 2.53
N TYR A 90 12.47 8.11 3.82
CA TYR A 90 13.48 8.34 4.85
C TYR A 90 14.09 7.02 5.29
N TYR A 91 15.40 7.04 5.48
CA TYR A 91 16.17 5.90 5.96
C TYR A 91 16.67 6.19 7.37
N GLN A 92 16.26 5.38 8.31
CA GLN A 92 16.72 5.46 9.70
C GLN A 92 17.68 4.30 9.98
N LYS A 93 18.86 4.60 10.52
CA LYS A 93 19.79 3.56 10.96
C LYS A 93 19.16 2.81 12.12
N VAL A 94 19.19 1.49 12.03
CA VAL A 94 18.64 0.61 13.07
C VAL A 94 19.65 0.53 14.22
N ASP A 95 19.18 0.85 15.44
CA ASP A 95 19.98 0.70 16.64
C ASP A 95 20.24 -0.78 16.96
N ALA A 96 21.43 -1.09 17.43
CA ALA A 96 21.82 -2.46 17.79
C ALA A 96 20.92 -3.09 18.88
N THR A 97 20.17 -2.27 19.61
CA THR A 97 19.22 -2.68 20.67
C THR A 97 17.82 -3.03 20.15
N THR A 98 17.50 -2.66 18.91
CA THR A 98 16.16 -2.87 18.32
C THR A 98 15.87 -4.35 18.08
N PHE A 99 16.89 -5.13 17.80
CA PHE A 99 16.79 -6.57 17.59
C PHE A 99 17.59 -7.35 18.63
N PRO A 100 17.19 -8.59 18.98
CA PRO A 100 17.97 -9.44 19.88
C PRO A 100 19.39 -9.63 19.39
N ALA A 101 20.35 -9.74 20.32
CA ALA A 101 21.75 -10.00 19.98
C ALA A 101 21.88 -11.29 19.16
N GLY A 102 22.50 -11.21 17.98
CA GLY A 102 22.63 -12.33 17.04
C GLY A 102 21.44 -12.55 16.10
N PHE A 103 20.46 -11.64 16.06
CA PHE A 103 19.36 -11.74 15.12
C PHE A 103 19.88 -11.61 13.67
N SER A 104 19.51 -12.59 12.84
CA SER A 104 19.77 -12.58 11.40
C SER A 104 18.53 -13.03 10.65
N VAL A 105 18.27 -12.37 9.54
CA VAL A 105 17.16 -12.70 8.65
C VAL A 105 17.62 -13.81 7.71
N THR A 106 16.90 -14.92 7.68
CA THR A 106 17.17 -16.02 6.76
C THR A 106 16.79 -15.61 5.33
N GLU A 107 17.50 -16.10 4.32
CA GLU A 107 17.25 -15.78 2.91
C GLU A 107 15.80 -16.04 2.46
N ASP A 108 15.10 -17.01 3.05
CA ASP A 108 13.71 -17.34 2.76
C ASP A 108 12.72 -16.23 3.14
N LYS A 109 13.12 -15.37 4.10
CA LYS A 109 12.30 -14.23 4.57
C LYS A 109 12.58 -12.92 3.81
N LEU A 110 13.57 -12.91 2.93
CA LEU A 110 13.86 -11.76 2.10
C LEU A 110 12.80 -11.58 1.02
N PHE A 111 12.49 -10.33 0.74
CA PHE A 111 11.49 -10.00 -0.28
C PHE A 111 12.03 -10.37 -1.66
N ARG A 112 11.28 -11.22 -2.38
CA ARG A 112 11.62 -11.65 -3.74
C ARG A 112 10.71 -10.99 -4.76
N GLU A 113 11.29 -10.50 -5.83
CA GLU A 113 10.57 -9.95 -6.97
C GLU A 113 10.93 -10.79 -8.21
N HIS A 114 9.93 -11.39 -8.85
CA HIS A 114 10.13 -12.33 -10.00
C HIS A 114 11.07 -13.51 -9.73
N GLY A 115 11.20 -13.95 -8.47
CA GLY A 115 12.06 -15.06 -8.07
C GLY A 115 13.43 -14.66 -7.50
N ASP A 116 13.91 -13.46 -7.82
CA ASP A 116 15.18 -12.93 -7.33
C ASP A 116 15.02 -12.10 -6.06
N ILE A 117 16.03 -12.10 -5.19
CA ILE A 117 16.04 -11.27 -3.98
C ILE A 117 16.07 -9.80 -4.40
N LYS A 118 15.03 -9.05 -4.01
CA LYS A 118 14.98 -7.61 -4.25
C LYS A 118 16.09 -6.92 -3.49
N ARG A 119 16.88 -6.17 -4.22
CA ARG A 119 17.97 -5.35 -3.66
C ARG A 119 17.65 -3.87 -3.83
N ALA A 120 18.04 -3.06 -2.87
CA ALA A 120 17.84 -1.61 -2.88
C ALA A 120 19.06 -0.90 -2.31
N GLN A 121 19.26 0.33 -2.76
CA GLN A 121 20.27 1.26 -2.24
C GLN A 121 19.57 2.40 -1.50
N VAL A 122 20.32 3.08 -0.66
CA VAL A 122 19.84 4.30 -0.01
C VAL A 122 19.88 5.45 -1.03
N HIS A 123 18.70 6.07 -1.30
CA HIS A 123 18.59 7.11 -2.34
C HIS A 123 18.37 8.51 -1.78
N THR A 124 17.99 8.63 -0.50
CA THR A 124 17.61 9.91 0.11
C THR A 124 18.09 10.00 1.56
N GLY A 125 18.25 11.23 2.08
CA GLY A 125 18.61 11.50 3.46
C GLY A 125 20.12 11.55 3.72
N GLU A 126 20.49 11.47 4.98
CA GLU A 126 21.88 11.61 5.45
C GLU A 126 22.83 10.50 4.96
N PHE A 127 22.26 9.35 4.58
CA PHE A 127 23.00 8.15 4.20
C PHE A 127 23.12 7.94 2.69
N VAL A 128 22.87 8.97 1.88
CA VAL A 128 22.97 8.91 0.39
C VAL A 128 24.39 8.54 -0.08
N THR A 129 25.40 8.79 0.73
CA THR A 129 26.80 8.43 0.44
C THR A 129 27.05 6.93 0.52
N ASP A 130 26.12 6.16 1.11
CA ASP A 130 26.22 4.70 1.17
C ASP A 130 25.71 4.08 -0.13
N THR A 131 26.63 3.74 -1.02
CA THR A 131 26.36 3.10 -2.32
C THR A 131 26.21 1.58 -2.23
N THR A 132 26.21 1.04 -1.01
CA THR A 132 26.09 -0.41 -0.79
C THR A 132 24.70 -0.88 -1.16
N THR A 133 24.63 -2.04 -1.82
CA THR A 133 23.36 -2.67 -2.20
C THR A 133 22.91 -3.65 -1.11
N TYR A 134 21.77 -3.38 -0.52
CA TYR A 134 21.18 -4.18 0.56
C TYR A 134 20.03 -5.04 0.05
N ALA A 135 19.82 -6.20 0.69
CA ALA A 135 18.63 -7.01 0.47
C ALA A 135 17.43 -6.37 1.20
N VAL A 136 16.24 -6.53 0.65
CA VAL A 136 15.01 -5.99 1.24
C VAL A 136 14.33 -7.07 2.06
N TRP A 137 14.07 -6.77 3.33
CA TRP A 137 13.26 -7.59 4.22
C TRP A 137 12.05 -6.82 4.71
N GLN A 138 10.88 -7.45 4.67
CA GLN A 138 9.66 -6.88 5.23
C GLN A 138 9.31 -7.59 6.53
N ASN A 139 9.46 -6.89 7.65
CA ASN A 139 9.04 -7.39 8.95
C ASN A 139 7.54 -7.21 9.10
N THR A 140 6.79 -8.31 9.16
CA THR A 140 5.34 -8.34 9.41
C THR A 140 5.01 -8.78 10.83
N ASP A 141 6.00 -9.33 11.57
CA ASP A 141 5.81 -9.86 12.91
C ASP A 141 6.26 -8.82 13.96
N PRO A 142 5.35 -8.34 14.83
CA PRO A 142 5.68 -7.38 15.88
C PRO A 142 6.66 -7.95 16.93
N LYS A 143 6.78 -9.28 17.04
CA LYS A 143 7.73 -9.92 17.97
C LYS A 143 9.18 -9.71 17.58
N ASN A 144 9.44 -9.47 16.31
CA ASN A 144 10.77 -9.25 15.75
C ASN A 144 11.14 -7.76 15.66
N GLY A 145 10.54 -6.90 16.47
CA GLY A 145 10.78 -5.46 16.45
C GLY A 145 9.67 -4.68 15.72
N GLN A 146 9.95 -3.44 15.35
CA GLN A 146 8.98 -2.58 14.66
C GLN A 146 8.59 -3.17 13.30
N ILE A 147 7.29 -3.23 13.00
CA ILE A 147 6.80 -3.64 11.69
C ILE A 147 7.24 -2.59 10.65
N GLY A 148 7.83 -3.06 9.55
CA GLY A 148 8.32 -2.16 8.51
C GLY A 148 9.21 -2.84 7.49
N LYS A 149 9.68 -2.06 6.55
CA LYS A 149 10.61 -2.48 5.52
C LYS A 149 12.04 -2.17 5.98
N TYR A 150 12.89 -3.18 5.94
CA TYR A 150 14.30 -3.06 6.35
C TYR A 150 15.24 -3.35 5.19
N LEU A 151 16.38 -2.68 5.19
CA LEU A 151 17.52 -3.01 4.36
C LEU A 151 18.48 -3.87 5.19
N VAL A 152 18.82 -5.02 4.63
CA VAL A 152 19.55 -6.08 5.30
C VAL A 152 20.89 -6.29 4.60
N ASP A 153 21.96 -6.40 5.39
CA ASP A 153 23.29 -6.67 4.90
C ASP A 153 23.44 -8.13 4.41
N THR A 154 24.55 -8.44 3.77
CA THR A 154 24.91 -9.79 3.31
C THR A 154 24.97 -10.84 4.43
N GLN A 155 25.11 -10.38 5.68
CA GLN A 155 25.09 -11.24 6.88
C GLN A 155 23.68 -11.45 7.47
N GLY A 156 22.63 -10.95 6.81
CA GLY A 156 21.27 -11.05 7.31
C GLY A 156 20.93 -10.04 8.43
N ARG A 157 21.76 -9.02 8.66
CA ARG A 157 21.52 -8.02 9.72
C ARG A 157 20.75 -6.82 9.17
N PRO A 158 19.64 -6.40 9.81
CA PRO A 158 18.93 -5.18 9.42
C PRO A 158 19.77 -3.95 9.78
N VAL A 159 20.09 -3.15 8.75
CA VAL A 159 20.95 -1.94 8.85
C VAL A 159 20.11 -0.69 8.85
N TYR A 160 19.15 -0.59 7.94
CA TYR A 160 18.29 0.58 7.79
C TYR A 160 16.82 0.20 7.83
N LEU A 161 16.02 0.99 8.56
CA LEU A 161 14.58 1.00 8.46
C LEU A 161 14.21 1.97 7.32
N VAL A 162 13.40 1.50 6.38
CA VAL A 162 12.91 2.29 5.25
C VAL A 162 11.52 2.79 5.57
N ASP A 163 11.38 4.08 5.79
CA ASP A 163 10.09 4.72 6.06
C ASP A 163 9.61 5.47 4.81
N PRO A 164 8.54 5.01 4.15
CA PRO A 164 8.08 5.60 2.90
C PRO A 164 7.49 6.99 3.12
N ALA A 165 7.48 7.84 2.08
CA ALA A 165 6.86 9.15 2.15
C ALA A 165 5.34 9.07 2.37
N ILE A 166 4.70 8.04 1.80
CA ILE A 166 3.25 7.81 1.91
C ILE A 166 2.99 6.93 3.13
N ASN A 167 2.20 7.43 4.08
CA ASN A 167 1.90 6.79 5.36
C ASN A 167 3.14 6.45 6.21
N GLY A 168 4.24 7.20 6.05
CA GLY A 168 5.42 7.06 6.89
C GLY A 168 5.14 7.43 8.34
N VAL A 169 5.82 6.76 9.25
CA VAL A 169 5.64 6.91 10.71
C VAL A 169 6.56 7.99 11.29
N VAL A 170 7.77 8.11 10.73
CA VAL A 170 8.77 9.07 11.18
C VAL A 170 8.41 10.47 10.67
N LYS A 171 8.13 11.40 11.58
CA LYS A 171 7.71 12.78 11.23
C LYS A 171 8.86 13.78 11.25
N GLU A 172 9.92 13.47 11.96
CA GLU A 172 11.08 14.35 12.14
C GLU A 172 12.36 13.59 11.85
N ASP A 173 13.32 14.28 11.25
CA ASP A 173 14.66 13.78 10.98
C ASP A 173 15.49 13.75 12.28
N ALA A 174 16.66 13.08 12.28
CA ALA A 174 17.61 13.06 13.40
C ALA A 174 18.04 14.47 13.85
N ASN A 175 17.98 15.45 12.94
CA ASN A 175 18.30 16.86 13.19
C ASN A 175 17.09 17.70 13.66
N GLY A 176 15.91 17.11 13.89
CA GLY A 176 14.70 17.80 14.28
C GLY A 176 13.96 18.53 13.14
N ASN A 177 14.34 18.32 11.89
CA ASN A 177 13.66 18.88 10.74
C ASN A 177 12.40 18.06 10.44
N LYS A 178 11.29 18.75 10.14
CA LYS A 178 10.04 18.10 9.75
C LYS A 178 10.17 17.47 8.36
N LEU A 179 9.88 16.17 8.29
CA LEU A 179 9.82 15.42 7.04
C LEU A 179 8.44 15.61 6.38
N THR A 180 8.45 15.79 5.05
CA THR A 180 7.21 15.87 4.28
C THR A 180 6.60 14.46 4.18
N ARG A 181 5.43 14.27 4.78
CA ARG A 181 4.68 13.01 4.78
C ARG A 181 3.33 13.20 4.11
N TYR A 182 2.92 12.19 3.35
CA TYR A 182 1.63 12.17 2.66
C TYR A 182 0.74 11.12 3.31
N ASP A 183 -0.32 11.58 3.96
CA ASP A 183 -1.29 10.66 4.59
C ASP A 183 -2.25 10.09 3.55
N ALA A 184 -2.37 8.77 3.52
CA ALA A 184 -3.33 8.05 2.70
C ALA A 184 -4.33 7.28 3.60
N PRO A 185 -5.27 7.98 4.25
CA PRO A 185 -6.16 7.38 5.26
C PRO A 185 -7.02 6.25 4.70
N LYS A 186 -7.40 6.31 3.42
CA LYS A 186 -8.16 5.23 2.76
C LYS A 186 -7.35 3.94 2.66
N ALA A 187 -6.06 4.03 2.33
CA ALA A 187 -5.19 2.85 2.25
C ALA A 187 -5.00 2.22 3.63
N THR A 188 -4.83 3.03 4.66
CA THR A 188 -4.74 2.59 6.06
C THR A 188 -6.02 1.87 6.49
N LEU A 189 -7.20 2.46 6.21
CA LEU A 189 -8.49 1.84 6.51
C LEU A 189 -8.64 0.47 5.82
N MET A 190 -8.27 0.38 4.53
CA MET A 190 -8.31 -0.88 3.78
C MET A 190 -7.39 -1.93 4.41
N SER A 191 -6.19 -1.54 4.83
CA SER A 191 -5.26 -2.43 5.53
C SER A 191 -5.84 -2.97 6.83
N TYR A 192 -6.49 -2.12 7.64
CA TYR A 192 -7.17 -2.55 8.86
C TYR A 192 -8.29 -3.54 8.59
N ILE A 193 -9.12 -3.31 7.57
CA ILE A 193 -10.21 -4.21 7.22
C ILE A 193 -9.67 -5.58 6.81
N ILE A 194 -8.66 -5.62 5.92
CA ILE A 194 -8.10 -6.88 5.47
C ILE A 194 -7.47 -7.64 6.62
N LYS A 195 -6.64 -6.97 7.44
CA LYS A 195 -6.00 -7.58 8.61
C LYS A 195 -7.04 -8.07 9.62
N GLY A 196 -8.08 -7.27 9.88
CA GLY A 196 -9.13 -7.64 10.82
C GLY A 196 -9.95 -8.83 10.37
N VAL A 197 -10.30 -8.93 9.09
CA VAL A 197 -11.10 -10.06 8.57
C VAL A 197 -10.25 -11.32 8.44
N LEU A 198 -9.08 -11.26 7.80
CA LEU A 198 -8.22 -12.43 7.61
C LEU A 198 -7.55 -12.89 8.91
N GLY A 199 -7.22 -11.95 9.81
CA GLY A 199 -6.71 -12.24 11.15
C GLY A 199 -7.77 -12.64 12.17
N GLN A 200 -9.07 -12.58 11.79
CA GLN A 200 -10.23 -12.87 12.67
C GLN A 200 -10.33 -11.95 13.91
N ASP A 201 -9.65 -10.81 13.91
CA ASP A 201 -9.64 -9.82 15.00
C ASP A 201 -10.65 -8.68 14.81
N LEU A 202 -11.54 -8.79 13.80
CA LEU A 202 -12.50 -7.74 13.50
C LEU A 202 -13.62 -7.69 14.55
N PRO A 203 -13.92 -6.53 15.15
CA PRO A 203 -15.03 -6.37 16.08
C PRO A 203 -16.38 -6.40 15.35
N TRP A 204 -16.87 -7.58 15.03
CA TRP A 204 -18.08 -7.80 14.24
C TRP A 204 -19.31 -7.05 14.76
N GLY A 205 -19.41 -6.84 16.08
CA GLY A 205 -20.49 -6.07 16.68
C GLY A 205 -20.52 -4.61 16.16
N LEU A 206 -19.37 -3.95 16.08
CA LEU A 206 -19.28 -2.59 15.55
C LEU A 206 -19.56 -2.53 14.03
N VAL A 207 -19.14 -3.55 13.30
CA VAL A 207 -19.41 -3.67 11.86
C VAL A 207 -20.90 -3.80 11.60
N LEU A 208 -21.60 -4.63 12.36
CA LEU A 208 -23.06 -4.80 12.25
C LEU A 208 -23.81 -3.53 12.60
N ILE A 209 -23.39 -2.81 13.66
CA ILE A 209 -23.98 -1.50 14.01
C ILE A 209 -23.78 -0.50 12.88
N GLY A 210 -22.55 -0.42 12.33
CA GLY A 210 -22.27 0.45 11.19
C GLY A 210 -23.08 0.10 9.96
N ALA A 211 -23.26 -1.18 9.65
CA ALA A 211 -24.09 -1.63 8.55
C ALA A 211 -25.58 -1.28 8.76
N MET A 212 -26.12 -1.43 9.97
CA MET A 212 -27.49 -1.03 10.29
C MET A 212 -27.69 0.49 10.12
N ILE A 213 -26.74 1.30 10.57
CA ILE A 213 -26.80 2.76 10.38
C ILE A 213 -26.76 3.14 8.89
N ALA A 214 -25.99 2.41 8.07
CA ALA A 214 -25.88 2.69 6.64
C ALA A 214 -27.14 2.33 5.84
N ILE A 215 -28.02 1.47 6.38
CA ILE A 215 -29.29 1.05 5.75
C ILE A 215 -30.43 2.02 6.12
N MET A 216 -30.34 2.72 7.25
CA MET A 216 -31.29 3.77 7.66
C MET A 216 -31.09 5.06 6.86
#